data_ff3981d785d0b710529cf14f42aecfbe
#
_entry.id   ff3981d785d0b710529cf14f42aecfbe
#
_cell.length_a   1.000
_cell.length_b   1.000
_cell.length_c   1.000
_cell.angle_alpha   90.00
_cell.angle_beta   90.00
_cell.angle_gamma   90.00
#
_symmetry.space_group_name_H-M   'P 1'
#
loop_
_entity.id
_entity.type
_entity.pdbx_description
1 polymer ?
#
loop_
_entity_poly.entity_id
_entity_poly.type
_entity_poly.pdbx_seq_one_letter_code
_entity_poly.pdbx_strand_id
1 'polypeptide(L)'
;IPAALIEQVSNMDTEEITASSDDFIPIEDLPSEKIELPSELLGKFEATKVEAPAPVMRENRANNKKQKQRNNNNSTNNNQVATQPQPQVQAQPQPAPERKPQYDFDGILNGIGVLEIMPDGYGFLRSSDYNYLSSPDDIYVSQAQIKLLGLKTGDVVECGIRPPKEGEKYFPLTKVLKINGLEPSLVRDRVPFDHLTPLFPDEKFKLCKGDGSDNHSARVVDLFSPIGKGQRALIVAQPKTGKTLLMKDIANAIAANHPEAYMIMLLIDERPEEVTDMARSVKAEVIASTFDEPAERHVKIAGIVLEKAKRMVECGHDVVIFLDSITRLARAYNTVSPASGKVLSGGVDANALHKPKRFFGAARNIEGGGSLTIIATALIDTGSKMDEVIFEEFKGTGNMELQLDRNLSNKRIFPAVNLIASSTRRDDLLLDESTQNRMWVLRKYLSDMNPIEAMDFLKNQLEHTRNNEEFLMSMNG
;
A
#
# COMPACT_ATOMS: atom_id res chain seq x y z
N ILE A 1 -0.37 45.97 22.99
CA ILE A 1 0.55 46.34 21.91
C ILE A 1 0.49 47.85 21.81
N PRO A 2 1.62 48.60 21.98
CA PRO A 2 1.63 50.08 21.95
C PRO A 2 1.38 50.59 20.54
N ALA A 3 0.60 51.68 20.46
CA ALA A 3 0.14 52.35 19.25
C ALA A 3 1.24 52.92 18.32
N ALA A 4 2.51 52.86 18.73
CA ALA A 4 3.64 53.39 17.96
C ALA A 4 4.14 52.48 16.80
N LEU A 5 3.57 51.31 16.62
CA LEU A 5 3.97 50.36 15.55
C LEU A 5 3.02 50.35 14.33
N ILE A 6 1.94 51.12 14.41
CA ILE A 6 0.93 51.18 13.33
C ILE A 6 1.24 52.33 12.36
N GLU A 7 2.01 53.32 12.73
CA GLU A 7 2.36 54.46 11.86
C GLU A 7 3.54 54.20 10.91
N GLN A 8 4.29 53.12 11.06
CA GLN A 8 5.44 52.82 10.17
C GLN A 8 5.09 51.95 8.93
N VAL A 9 3.85 51.48 8.81
CA VAL A 9 3.45 50.60 7.68
C VAL A 9 2.60 51.34 6.63
N SER A 10 2.23 52.59 6.86
CA SER A 10 1.36 53.35 5.94
C SER A 10 2.06 54.25 4.92
N ASN A 11 3.40 54.23 4.85
CA ASN A 11 4.17 55.02 3.89
C ASN A 11 5.15 54.14 3.08
N MET A 12 4.66 53.13 2.42
CA MET A 12 5.37 52.52 1.27
C MET A 12 4.49 52.67 0.04
N ASP A 13 4.92 53.61 -0.77
CA ASP A 13 4.30 53.90 -2.07
C ASP A 13 4.32 52.66 -2.95
N THR A 14 3.15 52.33 -3.53
CA THR A 14 2.96 51.35 -4.60
C THR A 14 3.55 51.88 -5.89
N GLU A 15 4.80 51.59 -6.19
CA GLU A 15 5.29 51.68 -7.57
C GLU A 15 4.90 50.38 -8.31
N GLU A 16 4.09 50.56 -9.36
CA GLU A 16 3.76 49.51 -10.33
C GLU A 16 5.03 49.12 -11.10
N ILE A 17 5.54 47.89 -10.83
CA ILE A 17 6.59 47.30 -11.63
C ILE A 17 5.93 46.65 -12.84
N THR A 18 5.91 47.34 -13.96
CA THR A 18 5.69 46.74 -15.27
C THR A 18 6.97 46.03 -15.69
N ALA A 19 6.97 44.68 -15.56
CA ALA A 19 8.06 43.85 -16.07
C ALA A 19 8.03 43.85 -17.61
N SER A 20 9.04 44.48 -18.24
CA SER A 20 9.35 44.27 -19.65
C SER A 20 10.19 42.99 -19.82
N SER A 21 9.89 42.23 -20.86
CA SER A 21 10.31 40.82 -21.09
C SER A 21 11.74 40.64 -21.63
N ASP A 22 12.72 41.50 -21.34
CA ASP A 22 14.04 41.46 -21.98
C ASP A 22 15.26 41.41 -21.06
N ASP A 23 15.11 41.02 -19.79
CA ASP A 23 16.27 40.85 -18.88
C ASP A 23 16.49 39.39 -18.48
N PHE A 24 16.78 38.53 -19.47
CA PHE A 24 17.37 37.22 -19.22
C PHE A 24 18.91 37.34 -19.29
N ILE A 25 19.58 37.34 -18.14
CA ILE A 25 21.06 37.30 -18.08
C ILE A 25 21.49 35.84 -18.33
N PRO A 26 22.29 35.55 -19.38
CA PRO A 26 22.83 34.21 -19.59
C PRO A 26 23.71 33.77 -18.40
N ILE A 27 23.65 32.47 -18.08
CA ILE A 27 24.42 31.85 -16.96
C ILE A 27 25.94 32.11 -17.05
N GLU A 28 26.46 32.45 -18.24
CA GLU A 28 27.87 32.70 -18.49
C GLU A 28 28.34 34.06 -17.94
N ASP A 29 27.47 35.01 -17.65
CA ASP A 29 27.82 36.37 -17.19
C ASP A 29 27.63 36.57 -15.65
N LEU A 30 27.37 35.50 -14.87
CA LEU A 30 27.35 35.60 -13.45
C LEU A 30 28.76 35.69 -12.87
N PRO A 31 29.09 36.67 -12.01
CA PRO A 31 30.38 36.79 -11.39
C PRO A 31 30.62 35.54 -10.51
N SER A 32 31.66 34.76 -10.88
CA SER A 32 32.11 33.63 -10.08
C SER A 32 32.89 34.14 -8.86
N GLU A 33 32.20 34.44 -7.75
CA GLU A 33 32.90 34.60 -6.48
C GLU A 33 33.40 33.23 -6.02
N LYS A 34 34.74 33.11 -6.03
CA LYS A 34 35.44 31.97 -5.43
C LYS A 34 35.29 32.11 -3.91
N ILE A 35 34.38 31.31 -3.33
CA ILE A 35 34.31 31.16 -1.87
C ILE A 35 35.55 30.36 -1.47
N GLU A 36 36.56 31.03 -0.88
CA GLU A 36 37.67 30.36 -0.23
C GLU A 36 37.18 29.70 1.06
N LEU A 37 37.18 28.38 1.06
CA LEU A 37 36.86 27.59 2.26
C LEU A 37 37.99 27.77 3.30
N PRO A 38 37.67 27.92 4.59
CA PRO A 38 38.65 28.02 5.67
C PRO A 38 39.60 26.80 5.67
N SER A 39 40.88 27.07 5.80
CA SER A 39 41.96 26.06 5.73
C SER A 39 41.87 24.96 6.82
N GLU A 40 41.05 25.10 7.82
CA GLU A 40 40.81 24.11 8.87
C GLU A 40 39.92 22.92 8.44
N LEU A 41 39.21 23.02 7.31
CA LEU A 41 38.35 21.96 6.77
C LEU A 41 39.04 21.11 5.67
N LEU A 42 40.21 21.52 5.19
CA LEU A 42 40.93 20.83 4.11
C LEU A 42 41.81 19.65 4.57
N GLY A 43 41.98 19.42 5.87
CA GLY A 43 42.89 18.43 6.44
C GLY A 43 42.35 17.03 6.73
N LYS A 44 41.09 16.72 6.40
CA LYS A 44 40.45 15.44 6.83
C LYS A 44 39.95 14.50 5.74
N PHE A 45 40.17 14.77 4.48
CA PHE A 45 39.77 13.86 3.40
C PHE A 45 40.96 13.58 2.49
N GLU A 46 41.83 12.65 2.89
CA GLU A 46 42.72 11.96 1.94
C GLU A 46 41.87 10.96 1.15
N ALA A 47 41.61 11.27 -0.11
CA ALA A 47 41.00 10.34 -1.05
C ALA A 47 41.99 9.23 -1.35
N THR A 48 41.77 8.05 -0.80
CA THR A 48 42.48 6.81 -1.21
C THR A 48 42.09 6.55 -2.66
N LYS A 49 43.04 6.78 -3.59
CA LYS A 49 42.93 6.33 -4.98
C LYS A 49 42.90 4.81 -4.97
N VAL A 50 41.77 4.21 -5.21
CA VAL A 50 41.62 2.80 -5.55
C VAL A 50 42.01 2.68 -7.02
N GLU A 51 43.22 2.11 -7.30
CA GLU A 51 43.60 1.72 -8.64
C GLU A 51 42.67 0.63 -9.17
N ALA A 52 42.08 0.88 -10.33
CA ALA A 52 41.25 -0.11 -11.01
C ALA A 52 42.14 -1.29 -11.46
N PRO A 53 41.72 -2.56 -11.24
CA PRO A 53 42.49 -3.71 -11.72
C PRO A 53 42.49 -3.76 -13.25
N ALA A 54 43.70 -3.98 -13.82
CA ALA A 54 43.93 -4.11 -15.25
C ALA A 54 43.10 -5.26 -15.87
N PRO A 55 42.64 -5.13 -17.13
CA PRO A 55 41.85 -6.16 -17.80
C PRO A 55 42.70 -7.39 -18.10
N VAL A 56 42.28 -8.54 -17.57
CA VAL A 56 42.85 -9.86 -17.88
C VAL A 56 42.43 -10.26 -19.29
N MET A 57 43.40 -10.33 -20.20
CA MET A 57 43.21 -10.90 -21.54
C MET A 57 42.82 -12.38 -21.43
N ARG A 58 41.67 -12.75 -21.93
CA ARG A 58 41.28 -14.14 -22.18
C ARG A 58 41.94 -14.64 -23.47
N GLU A 59 42.94 -15.51 -23.32
CA GLU A 59 43.41 -16.33 -24.44
C GLU A 59 42.38 -17.35 -24.88
N ASN A 60 41.99 -17.26 -26.14
CA ASN A 60 41.24 -18.28 -26.87
C ASN A 60 42.08 -19.54 -27.05
N ARG A 61 41.64 -20.67 -26.48
CA ARG A 61 42.07 -21.99 -26.99
C ARG A 61 40.90 -22.68 -27.68
N ALA A 62 41.04 -22.71 -29.00
CA ALA A 62 40.19 -23.44 -29.91
C ALA A 62 40.46 -24.95 -29.87
N ASN A 63 39.42 -25.70 -30.00
CA ASN A 63 39.24 -27.00 -30.63
C ASN A 63 40.39 -28.02 -30.62
N ASN A 64 40.12 -29.20 -30.06
CA ASN A 64 40.38 -30.43 -30.78
C ASN A 64 39.37 -31.57 -30.42
N LYS A 65 38.51 -31.89 -31.39
CA LYS A 65 37.80 -33.14 -31.51
C LYS A 65 38.73 -34.21 -32.07
N LYS A 66 38.72 -35.43 -31.47
CA LYS A 66 38.82 -36.72 -32.17
C LYS A 66 38.61 -37.81 -31.15
N GLN A 67 37.51 -38.50 -31.25
CA GLN A 67 37.25 -39.76 -31.90
C GLN A 67 37.87 -41.01 -31.26
N LYS A 68 36.94 -41.81 -30.67
CA LYS A 68 36.75 -43.25 -30.86
C LYS A 68 37.98 -44.18 -30.84
N GLN A 69 37.99 -45.21 -29.98
CA GLN A 69 37.59 -46.54 -30.43
C GLN A 69 37.66 -47.57 -29.30
N ARG A 70 36.71 -48.45 -29.31
CA ARG A 70 36.61 -49.76 -28.68
C ARG A 70 37.90 -50.58 -28.88
N ASN A 71 38.28 -51.38 -27.88
CA ASN A 71 38.38 -52.82 -28.13
C ASN A 71 38.44 -53.65 -26.85
N ASN A 72 37.72 -54.74 -26.99
CA ASN A 72 37.64 -55.92 -26.15
C ASN A 72 38.90 -56.75 -26.23
N ASN A 73 39.20 -57.50 -25.26
CA ASN A 73 39.51 -58.93 -25.18
C ASN A 73 40.67 -59.31 -24.23
N ASN A 74 40.26 -60.00 -23.22
CA ASN A 74 40.58 -61.43 -22.95
C ASN A 74 42.05 -61.83 -22.77
N SER A 75 42.18 -62.51 -21.71
CA SER A 75 42.92 -63.78 -21.49
C SER A 75 44.14 -63.81 -20.59
N THR A 76 43.88 -64.44 -19.46
CA THR A 76 44.65 -65.59 -18.88
C THR A 76 46.18 -65.52 -18.89
N ASN A 77 46.79 -65.55 -17.74
CA ASN A 77 47.43 -66.72 -17.11
C ASN A 77 48.47 -66.37 -16.04
N ASN A 78 48.35 -67.04 -14.92
CA ASN A 78 49.34 -67.63 -14.04
C ASN A 78 50.78 -67.10 -14.06
N ASN A 79 51.29 -66.71 -12.91
CA ASN A 79 52.33 -67.51 -12.22
C ASN A 79 52.56 -66.99 -10.78
N GLN A 80 52.62 -67.97 -9.91
CA GLN A 80 52.99 -67.89 -8.51
C GLN A 80 54.47 -67.51 -8.36
N VAL A 81 54.79 -66.62 -7.44
CA VAL A 81 56.03 -66.71 -6.61
C VAL A 81 55.70 -66.17 -5.24
N ALA A 82 55.91 -67.03 -4.25
CA ALA A 82 55.81 -66.70 -2.83
C ALA A 82 56.99 -65.82 -2.36
N THR A 83 56.69 -64.83 -1.55
CA THR A 83 57.69 -64.24 -0.66
C THR A 83 57.04 -63.71 0.63
N GLN A 84 57.63 -64.02 1.71
CA GLN A 84 57.32 -63.95 3.11
C GLN A 84 56.69 -62.65 3.69
N PRO A 85 55.98 -62.72 4.85
CA PRO A 85 55.27 -61.62 5.48
C PRO A 85 56.21 -60.67 6.23
N GLN A 86 56.10 -59.43 5.97
CA GLN A 86 56.62 -58.37 6.87
C GLN A 86 55.53 -57.93 7.87
N PRO A 87 55.92 -57.50 9.10
CA PRO A 87 54.97 -57.28 10.19
C PRO A 87 54.11 -56.00 9.92
N GLN A 88 52.80 -56.18 10.10
CA GLN A 88 51.82 -55.10 10.11
C GLN A 88 52.12 -54.08 11.21
N VAL A 89 52.46 -52.88 10.82
CA VAL A 89 52.36 -51.73 11.74
C VAL A 89 50.89 -51.41 11.90
N GLN A 90 50.40 -51.63 13.11
CA GLN A 90 49.04 -51.19 13.51
C GLN A 90 48.94 -49.70 13.34
N ALA A 91 48.13 -49.27 12.36
CA ALA A 91 47.70 -47.90 12.22
C ALA A 91 46.77 -47.57 13.40
N GLN A 92 47.18 -46.68 14.29
CA GLN A 92 46.34 -46.10 15.30
C GLN A 92 45.09 -45.50 14.65
N PRO A 93 43.87 -45.71 15.18
CA PRO A 93 42.69 -45.07 14.69
C PRO A 93 42.82 -43.56 14.88
N GLN A 94 42.82 -42.78 13.77
CA GLN A 94 42.70 -41.34 13.84
C GLN A 94 41.38 -41.02 14.56
N PRO A 95 41.35 -40.10 15.54
CA PRO A 95 40.11 -39.67 16.15
C PRO A 95 39.19 -39.13 15.06
N ALA A 96 37.98 -39.67 14.99
CA ALA A 96 36.94 -39.17 14.10
C ALA A 96 36.75 -37.68 14.38
N PRO A 97 36.59 -36.83 13.35
CA PRO A 97 36.36 -35.42 13.57
C PRO A 97 35.14 -35.28 14.49
N GLU A 98 35.32 -34.58 15.62
CA GLU A 98 34.24 -34.23 16.52
C GLU A 98 33.16 -33.53 15.72
N ARG A 99 32.03 -34.20 15.48
CA ARG A 99 30.84 -33.58 14.92
C ARG A 99 30.39 -32.54 15.95
N LYS A 100 30.60 -31.25 15.65
CA LYS A 100 30.00 -30.15 16.41
C LYS A 100 28.50 -30.47 16.56
N PRO A 101 27.93 -30.38 17.75
CA PRO A 101 26.50 -30.63 17.93
C PRO A 101 25.73 -29.78 16.96
N GLN A 102 25.04 -30.40 16.03
CA GLN A 102 24.19 -29.72 15.07
C GLN A 102 22.92 -29.39 15.83
N TYR A 103 22.82 -28.17 16.32
CA TYR A 103 21.59 -27.67 16.93
C TYR A 103 20.49 -27.75 15.87
N ASP A 104 19.46 -28.52 16.16
CA ASP A 104 18.26 -28.60 15.33
C ASP A 104 17.29 -27.51 15.79
N PHE A 105 17.14 -26.49 14.96
CA PHE A 105 16.21 -25.40 15.18
C PHE A 105 14.94 -25.54 14.33
N ASP A 106 14.72 -26.70 13.70
CA ASP A 106 13.56 -26.92 12.87
C ASP A 106 12.27 -26.88 13.71
N GLY A 107 11.34 -26.01 13.31
CA GLY A 107 10.03 -25.85 13.96
C GLY A 107 10.00 -24.96 15.22
N ILE A 108 11.11 -24.34 15.61
CA ILE A 108 11.17 -23.43 16.78
C ILE A 108 10.75 -22.01 16.37
N LEU A 109 11.09 -21.59 15.15
CA LEU A 109 10.82 -20.25 14.65
C LEU A 109 9.63 -20.26 13.68
N ASN A 110 8.68 -19.37 13.94
CA ASN A 110 7.56 -19.11 13.04
C ASN A 110 7.73 -17.73 12.42
N GLY A 111 7.34 -17.63 11.15
CA GLY A 111 7.31 -16.37 10.42
C GLY A 111 5.98 -16.19 9.70
N ILE A 112 5.62 -14.95 9.46
CA ILE A 112 4.47 -14.56 8.65
C ILE A 112 4.94 -13.54 7.63
N GLY A 113 4.43 -13.63 6.41
CA GLY A 113 4.76 -12.65 5.37
C GLY A 113 3.88 -12.78 4.14
N VAL A 114 3.97 -11.78 3.28
CA VAL A 114 3.27 -11.74 2.00
C VAL A 114 4.21 -12.21 0.90
N LEU A 115 3.77 -13.17 0.09
CA LEU A 115 4.57 -13.75 -0.96
C LEU A 115 4.73 -12.79 -2.16
N GLU A 116 5.98 -12.48 -2.49
CA GLU A 116 6.39 -11.86 -3.76
C GLU A 116 7.14 -12.89 -4.60
N ILE A 117 6.59 -13.30 -5.73
CA ILE A 117 7.24 -14.26 -6.65
C ILE A 117 8.14 -13.49 -7.61
N MET A 118 9.40 -13.92 -7.70
CA MET A 118 10.39 -13.36 -8.62
C MET A 118 10.23 -13.94 -10.04
N PRO A 119 10.74 -13.25 -11.07
CA PRO A 119 10.66 -13.72 -12.46
C PRO A 119 11.26 -15.12 -12.66
N ASP A 120 12.26 -15.50 -11.85
CA ASP A 120 12.91 -16.81 -11.88
C ASP A 120 12.07 -17.93 -11.25
N GLY A 121 10.89 -17.60 -10.71
CA GLY A 121 9.91 -18.56 -10.18
C GLY A 121 10.10 -18.96 -8.70
N TYR A 122 11.14 -18.51 -8.02
CA TYR A 122 11.23 -18.55 -6.55
C TYR A 122 10.56 -17.32 -5.94
N GLY A 123 10.38 -17.26 -4.62
CA GLY A 123 9.73 -16.12 -3.98
C GLY A 123 10.33 -15.76 -2.62
N PHE A 124 9.87 -14.62 -2.12
CA PHE A 124 10.16 -14.15 -0.76
C PHE A 124 8.86 -13.81 -0.05
N LEU A 125 8.78 -14.19 1.23
CA LEU A 125 7.75 -13.66 2.11
C LEU A 125 8.25 -12.33 2.68
N ARG A 126 7.54 -11.26 2.36
CA ARG A 126 7.85 -9.89 2.77
C ARG A 126 7.13 -9.56 4.06
N SER A 127 7.83 -8.91 5.01
CA SER A 127 7.23 -8.45 6.26
C SER A 127 6.46 -7.13 6.10
N SER A 128 5.34 -7.01 6.82
CA SER A 128 4.60 -5.76 6.99
C SER A 128 5.43 -4.68 7.68
N ASP A 129 6.35 -5.05 8.58
CA ASP A 129 7.19 -4.13 9.32
C ASP A 129 8.12 -3.30 8.41
N TYR A 130 8.43 -3.85 7.24
CA TYR A 130 9.21 -3.17 6.19
C TYR A 130 8.34 -2.73 5.00
N ASN A 131 7.04 -2.52 5.22
CA ASN A 131 6.08 -2.13 4.19
C ASN A 131 6.15 -3.02 2.93
N TYR A 132 6.40 -4.33 3.13
CA TYR A 132 6.56 -5.35 2.07
C TYR A 132 7.73 -5.10 1.11
N LEU A 133 8.67 -4.25 1.46
CA LEU A 133 9.92 -4.07 0.72
C LEU A 133 10.95 -5.12 1.13
N SER A 134 12.03 -5.22 0.33
CA SER A 134 13.12 -6.14 0.63
C SER A 134 13.78 -5.81 1.98
N SER A 135 13.89 -6.81 2.83
CA SER A 135 14.40 -6.69 4.20
C SER A 135 15.33 -7.84 4.56
N PRO A 136 16.11 -7.70 5.64
CA PRO A 136 16.91 -8.81 6.18
C PRO A 136 16.07 -10.00 6.65
N ASP A 137 14.80 -9.74 7.00
CA ASP A 137 13.86 -10.73 7.57
C ASP A 137 13.10 -11.49 6.48
N ASP A 138 13.43 -11.28 5.21
CA ASP A 138 12.79 -11.96 4.09
C ASP A 138 12.98 -13.48 4.17
N ILE A 139 11.88 -14.22 4.05
CA ILE A 139 11.88 -15.68 4.07
C ILE A 139 11.88 -16.19 2.64
N TYR A 140 12.87 -17.00 2.31
CA TYR A 140 13.00 -17.61 0.97
C TYR A 140 12.02 -18.77 0.79
N VAL A 141 11.30 -18.75 -0.33
CA VAL A 141 10.37 -19.81 -0.74
C VAL A 141 10.83 -20.38 -2.08
N SER A 142 11.06 -21.67 -2.12
CA SER A 142 11.52 -22.36 -3.33
C SER A 142 10.41 -22.50 -4.38
N GLN A 143 10.79 -22.58 -5.65
CA GLN A 143 9.87 -22.80 -6.76
C GLN A 143 9.05 -24.10 -6.58
N ALA A 144 9.64 -25.14 -6.01
CA ALA A 144 8.97 -26.41 -5.73
C ALA A 144 7.83 -26.25 -4.73
N GLN A 145 8.06 -25.49 -3.63
CA GLN A 145 7.04 -25.21 -2.62
C GLN A 145 5.91 -24.35 -3.19
N ILE A 146 6.22 -23.32 -3.99
CA ILE A 146 5.21 -22.49 -4.67
C ILE A 146 4.28 -23.34 -5.54
N LYS A 147 4.85 -24.23 -6.36
CA LYS A 147 4.06 -25.11 -7.25
C LYS A 147 3.26 -26.16 -6.47
N LEU A 148 3.86 -26.79 -5.46
CA LEU A 148 3.22 -27.81 -4.65
C LEU A 148 1.98 -27.32 -3.92
N LEU A 149 2.08 -26.12 -3.34
CA LEU A 149 1.04 -25.50 -2.51
C LEU A 149 0.10 -24.59 -3.31
N GLY A 150 0.37 -24.36 -4.61
CA GLY A 150 -0.43 -23.47 -5.44
C GLY A 150 -0.38 -22.00 -5.00
N LEU A 151 0.75 -21.57 -4.43
CA LEU A 151 0.93 -20.22 -3.91
C LEU A 151 0.95 -19.21 -5.06
N LYS A 152 0.38 -18.03 -4.78
CA LYS A 152 0.33 -16.88 -5.71
C LYS A 152 0.92 -15.64 -5.04
N THR A 153 1.40 -14.70 -5.86
CA THR A 153 1.82 -13.39 -5.36
C THR A 153 0.68 -12.73 -4.58
N GLY A 154 0.99 -12.21 -3.41
CA GLY A 154 0.03 -11.61 -2.49
C GLY A 154 -0.51 -12.55 -1.41
N ASP A 155 -0.24 -13.88 -1.46
CA ASP A 155 -0.64 -14.78 -0.40
C ASP A 155 0.05 -14.45 0.92
N VAL A 156 -0.72 -14.37 1.99
CA VAL A 156 -0.23 -14.26 3.37
C VAL A 156 0.08 -15.66 3.87
N VAL A 157 1.34 -15.96 4.11
CA VAL A 157 1.80 -17.30 4.50
C VAL A 157 2.32 -17.28 5.94
N GLU A 158 1.69 -18.07 6.79
CA GLU A 158 2.20 -18.41 8.11
C GLU A 158 3.03 -19.70 8.01
N CYS A 159 4.27 -19.66 8.43
CA CYS A 159 5.18 -20.78 8.20
C CYS A 159 6.20 -20.96 9.32
N GLY A 160 6.72 -22.21 9.44
CA GLY A 160 7.93 -22.49 10.17
C GLY A 160 9.15 -22.15 9.33
N ILE A 161 10.15 -21.55 9.94
CA ILE A 161 11.42 -21.17 9.32
C ILE A 161 12.58 -21.79 10.08
N ARG A 162 13.73 -21.91 9.43
CA ARG A 162 14.98 -22.28 10.09
C ARG A 162 16.05 -21.21 9.88
N PRO A 163 17.05 -21.14 10.74
CA PRO A 163 18.22 -20.31 10.51
C PRO A 163 18.93 -20.68 9.21
N PRO A 164 19.53 -19.70 8.51
CA PRO A 164 20.32 -19.95 7.32
C PRO A 164 21.58 -20.76 7.70
N LYS A 165 21.94 -21.74 6.86
CA LYS A 165 23.20 -22.50 6.96
C LYS A 165 24.34 -21.70 6.35
N GLU A 166 25.60 -22.15 6.58
CA GLU A 166 26.77 -21.56 5.93
C GLU A 166 26.58 -21.54 4.40
N GLY A 167 26.63 -20.34 3.80
CA GLY A 167 26.39 -20.09 2.38
C GLY A 167 24.96 -19.71 1.98
N GLU A 168 23.99 -19.81 2.86
CA GLU A 168 22.63 -19.32 2.65
C GLU A 168 22.50 -17.87 3.16
N LYS A 169 21.86 -17.02 2.39
CA LYS A 169 21.69 -15.59 2.73
C LYS A 169 20.39 -15.30 3.46
N TYR A 170 19.34 -16.09 3.22
CA TYR A 170 17.98 -15.85 3.70
C TYR A 170 17.50 -17.00 4.55
N PHE A 171 16.51 -16.74 5.43
CA PHE A 171 15.79 -17.75 6.18
C PHE A 171 14.94 -18.61 5.23
N PRO A 172 15.19 -19.90 5.09
CA PRO A 172 14.35 -20.75 4.23
C PRO A 172 13.08 -21.18 4.95
N LEU A 173 11.98 -21.21 4.19
CA LEU A 173 10.72 -21.78 4.60
C LEU A 173 10.83 -23.30 4.74
N THR A 174 10.44 -23.83 5.91
CA THR A 174 10.44 -25.29 6.17
C THR A 174 9.05 -25.89 5.99
N LYS A 175 8.04 -25.36 6.66
CA LYS A 175 6.67 -25.87 6.64
C LYS A 175 5.68 -24.70 6.57
N VAL A 176 4.67 -24.79 5.71
CA VAL A 176 3.53 -23.86 5.71
C VAL A 176 2.49 -24.34 6.71
N LEU A 177 2.06 -23.44 7.57
CA LEU A 177 1.03 -23.69 8.60
C LEU A 177 -0.33 -23.24 8.08
N LYS A 178 -0.42 -21.98 7.61
CA LYS A 178 -1.64 -21.40 7.05
C LYS A 178 -1.33 -20.54 5.84
N ILE A 179 -2.32 -20.40 4.96
CA ILE A 179 -2.31 -19.50 3.80
C ILE A 179 -3.57 -18.65 3.89
N ASN A 180 -3.42 -17.33 3.96
CA ASN A 180 -4.53 -16.38 4.14
C ASN A 180 -5.46 -16.76 5.31
N GLY A 181 -4.90 -17.24 6.41
CA GLY A 181 -5.64 -17.68 7.62
C GLY A 181 -6.28 -19.06 7.54
N LEU A 182 -6.29 -19.72 6.36
CA LEU A 182 -6.88 -21.03 6.12
C LEU A 182 -5.82 -22.14 6.00
N GLU A 183 -6.26 -23.38 6.08
CA GLU A 183 -5.38 -24.53 5.81
C GLU A 183 -4.95 -24.58 4.34
N PRO A 184 -3.71 -25.00 4.03
CA PRO A 184 -3.21 -25.03 2.66
C PRO A 184 -4.04 -25.89 1.67
N SER A 185 -4.69 -26.94 2.17
CA SER A 185 -5.57 -27.83 1.42
C SER A 185 -6.80 -27.11 0.83
N LEU A 186 -7.37 -26.17 1.60
CA LEU A 186 -8.57 -25.40 1.18
C LEU A 186 -8.24 -24.29 0.19
N VAL A 187 -7.03 -23.75 0.26
CA VAL A 187 -6.63 -22.59 -0.56
C VAL A 187 -6.15 -22.99 -1.95
N ARG A 188 -5.70 -24.24 -2.11
CA ARG A 188 -5.09 -24.72 -3.36
C ARG A 188 -6.01 -24.59 -4.58
N ASP A 189 -7.28 -24.93 -4.43
CA ASP A 189 -8.24 -25.00 -5.53
C ASP A 189 -9.17 -23.76 -5.61
N ARG A 190 -8.78 -22.65 -4.94
CA ARG A 190 -9.55 -21.40 -4.93
C ARG A 190 -9.72 -20.80 -6.33
N VAL A 191 -10.89 -20.24 -6.59
CA VAL A 191 -11.17 -19.50 -7.82
C VAL A 191 -10.38 -18.18 -7.84
N PRO A 192 -9.65 -17.86 -8.92
CA PRO A 192 -8.95 -16.58 -9.03
C PRO A 192 -9.90 -15.38 -8.98
N PHE A 193 -9.47 -14.28 -8.37
CA PHE A 193 -10.25 -13.07 -8.16
C PHE A 193 -10.94 -12.53 -9.43
N ASP A 194 -10.25 -12.59 -10.57
CA ASP A 194 -10.76 -12.06 -11.84
C ASP A 194 -11.93 -12.89 -12.42
N HIS A 195 -12.15 -14.10 -11.90
CA HIS A 195 -13.22 -15.03 -12.33
C HIS A 195 -14.39 -15.08 -11.31
N LEU A 196 -14.30 -14.35 -10.21
CA LEU A 196 -15.36 -14.26 -9.22
C LEU A 196 -16.48 -13.35 -9.73
N THR A 197 -17.74 -13.70 -9.47
CA THR A 197 -18.92 -12.94 -9.91
C THR A 197 -19.07 -11.66 -9.08
N PRO A 198 -18.95 -10.44 -9.66
CA PRO A 198 -19.09 -9.21 -8.91
C PRO A 198 -20.56 -8.84 -8.70
N LEU A 199 -20.91 -8.40 -7.47
CA LEU A 199 -22.20 -7.90 -7.10
C LEU A 199 -22.12 -6.40 -6.72
N PHE A 200 -23.27 -5.73 -6.70
CA PHE A 200 -23.38 -4.45 -6.01
C PHE A 200 -23.26 -4.65 -4.51
N PRO A 201 -22.74 -3.65 -3.75
CA PRO A 201 -22.78 -3.65 -2.31
C PRO A 201 -24.23 -3.77 -1.82
N ASP A 202 -24.55 -4.82 -1.08
CA ASP A 202 -25.87 -5.13 -0.53
C ASP A 202 -25.84 -5.31 1.01
N GLU A 203 -24.64 -5.44 1.57
CA GLU A 203 -24.41 -5.49 3.01
C GLU A 203 -23.72 -4.22 3.48
N LYS A 204 -24.41 -3.45 4.35
CA LYS A 204 -23.92 -2.18 4.90
C LYS A 204 -22.92 -2.42 6.02
N PHE A 205 -21.78 -1.70 6.02
CA PHE A 205 -20.96 -1.55 7.21
C PHE A 205 -21.68 -0.68 8.22
N LYS A 206 -21.97 -1.22 9.39
CA LYS A 206 -22.53 -0.47 10.50
C LYS A 206 -21.46 0.43 11.10
N LEU A 207 -21.60 1.74 10.91
CA LEU A 207 -20.67 2.70 11.49
C LEU A 207 -21.10 3.12 12.90
N CYS A 208 -22.37 2.96 13.24
CA CYS A 208 -22.94 3.34 14.52
C CYS A 208 -23.35 2.11 15.32
N LYS A 209 -23.04 2.12 16.64
CA LYS A 209 -23.48 1.10 17.59
C LYS A 209 -24.94 1.30 18.01
N GLY A 210 -25.39 2.56 18.01
CA GLY A 210 -26.72 2.94 18.46
C GLY A 210 -26.87 3.12 19.97
N ASP A 211 -25.79 3.03 20.73
CA ASP A 211 -25.78 3.16 22.21
C ASP A 211 -25.63 4.61 22.71
N GLY A 212 -25.47 5.57 21.81
CA GLY A 212 -25.25 6.98 22.11
C GLY A 212 -23.79 7.37 22.31
N SER A 213 -22.85 6.44 22.12
CA SER A 213 -21.40 6.70 22.14
C SER A 213 -20.82 7.01 20.76
N ASP A 214 -21.66 7.01 19.73
CA ASP A 214 -21.26 7.15 18.35
C ASP A 214 -20.77 8.56 18.02
N ASN A 215 -19.65 8.63 17.29
CA ASN A 215 -19.11 9.90 16.83
C ASN A 215 -20.02 10.54 15.78
N HIS A 216 -20.19 11.86 15.83
CA HIS A 216 -20.95 12.61 14.82
C HIS A 216 -20.48 12.37 13.39
N SER A 217 -19.15 12.19 13.19
CA SER A 217 -18.60 11.86 11.88
C SER A 217 -19.16 10.53 11.35
N ALA A 218 -19.18 9.49 12.18
CA ALA A 218 -19.72 8.18 11.83
C ALA A 218 -21.23 8.26 11.55
N ARG A 219 -21.98 9.00 12.39
CA ARG A 219 -23.43 9.18 12.24
C ARG A 219 -23.78 9.87 10.91
N VAL A 220 -23.05 10.94 10.56
CA VAL A 220 -23.27 11.68 9.31
C VAL A 220 -22.97 10.81 8.09
N VAL A 221 -21.84 10.09 8.08
CA VAL A 221 -21.50 9.19 6.97
C VAL A 221 -22.53 8.07 6.84
N ASP A 222 -22.93 7.47 7.94
CA ASP A 222 -23.91 6.37 7.99
C ASP A 222 -25.28 6.75 7.41
N LEU A 223 -25.70 8.02 7.57
CA LEU A 223 -26.94 8.56 7.03
C LEU A 223 -26.83 9.00 5.56
N PHE A 224 -25.82 9.81 5.23
CA PHE A 224 -25.76 10.50 3.95
C PHE A 224 -24.97 9.77 2.87
N SER A 225 -24.00 8.95 3.25
CA SER A 225 -23.15 8.20 2.33
C SER A 225 -22.83 6.82 2.93
N PRO A 226 -23.85 5.95 3.06
CA PRO A 226 -23.63 4.62 3.60
C PRO A 226 -22.58 3.85 2.81
N ILE A 227 -21.74 3.11 3.52
CA ILE A 227 -20.67 2.31 2.94
C ILE A 227 -21.08 0.84 3.02
N GLY A 228 -21.12 0.16 1.88
CA GLY A 228 -21.37 -1.27 1.79
C GLY A 228 -20.10 -2.08 1.55
N LYS A 229 -20.16 -3.38 1.86
CA LYS A 229 -19.12 -4.34 1.51
C LYS A 229 -18.95 -4.39 -0.02
N GLY A 230 -17.73 -4.13 -0.50
CA GLY A 230 -17.47 -4.01 -1.95
C GLY A 230 -17.56 -2.59 -2.51
N GLN A 231 -17.73 -1.57 -1.66
CA GLN A 231 -17.88 -0.18 -2.07
C GLN A 231 -16.60 0.39 -2.68
N ARG A 232 -16.75 1.19 -3.75
CA ARG A 232 -15.70 2.07 -4.29
C ARG A 232 -15.98 3.50 -3.85
N ALA A 233 -15.49 3.85 -2.67
CA ALA A 233 -15.79 5.11 -2.01
C ALA A 233 -14.70 6.15 -2.27
N LEU A 234 -15.10 7.37 -2.65
CA LEU A 234 -14.23 8.52 -2.78
C LEU A 234 -14.55 9.56 -1.70
N ILE A 235 -13.58 9.86 -0.86
CA ILE A 235 -13.58 11.02 0.03
C ILE A 235 -12.92 12.18 -0.73
N VAL A 236 -13.74 13.07 -1.25
CA VAL A 236 -13.29 14.22 -2.04
C VAL A 236 -12.93 15.34 -1.10
N ALA A 237 -11.69 15.73 -1.05
CA ALA A 237 -11.18 16.66 -0.05
C ALA A 237 -10.32 17.78 -0.65
N GLN A 238 -10.60 19.00 -0.26
CA GLN A 238 -9.68 20.13 -0.39
C GLN A 238 -8.60 20.05 0.70
N PRO A 239 -7.43 20.66 0.51
CA PRO A 239 -6.41 20.72 1.56
C PRO A 239 -6.95 21.35 2.85
N LYS A 240 -6.59 20.75 4.01
CA LYS A 240 -6.94 21.23 5.37
C LYS A 240 -8.43 21.12 5.75
N THR A 241 -9.18 20.20 5.15
CA THR A 241 -10.62 19.99 5.46
C THR A 241 -10.88 18.91 6.51
N GLY A 242 -9.84 18.31 7.11
CA GLY A 242 -9.99 17.27 8.14
C GLY A 242 -10.19 15.86 7.57
N LYS A 243 -9.76 15.60 6.32
CA LYS A 243 -9.87 14.28 5.67
C LYS A 243 -9.33 13.12 6.52
N THR A 244 -8.12 13.31 7.10
CA THR A 244 -7.43 12.29 7.90
C THR A 244 -8.20 11.93 9.17
N LEU A 245 -8.78 12.93 9.83
CA LEU A 245 -9.62 12.71 11.01
C LEU A 245 -10.87 11.90 10.67
N LEU A 246 -11.56 12.30 9.59
CA LEU A 246 -12.75 11.58 9.13
C LEU A 246 -12.43 10.12 8.74
N MET A 247 -11.32 9.88 8.07
CA MET A 247 -10.87 8.51 7.75
C MET A 247 -10.62 7.68 9.01
N LYS A 248 -9.98 8.26 10.05
CA LYS A 248 -9.77 7.59 11.34
C LYS A 248 -11.09 7.25 12.01
N ASP A 249 -12.04 8.18 12.00
CA ASP A 249 -13.37 7.96 12.58
C ASP A 249 -14.08 6.81 11.89
N ILE A 250 -14.09 6.76 10.56
CA ILE A 250 -14.70 5.68 9.78
C ILE A 250 -13.98 4.35 10.02
N ALA A 251 -12.64 4.34 9.99
CA ALA A 251 -11.86 3.12 10.20
C ALA A 251 -12.08 2.54 11.60
N ASN A 252 -12.06 3.37 12.63
CA ASN A 252 -12.31 2.93 13.99
C ASN A 252 -13.76 2.46 14.22
N ALA A 253 -14.73 3.08 13.54
CA ALA A 253 -16.12 2.64 13.58
C ALA A 253 -16.27 1.24 12.93
N ILE A 254 -15.65 0.99 11.78
CA ILE A 254 -15.64 -0.34 11.15
C ILE A 254 -14.92 -1.34 12.05
N ALA A 255 -13.74 -1.01 12.59
CA ALA A 255 -13.00 -1.90 13.50
C ALA A 255 -13.77 -2.30 14.75
N ALA A 256 -14.61 -1.41 15.25
CA ALA A 256 -15.40 -1.65 16.47
C ALA A 256 -16.63 -2.50 16.21
N ASN A 257 -17.26 -2.37 15.04
CA ASN A 257 -18.53 -3.01 14.71
C ASN A 257 -18.37 -4.24 13.81
N HIS A 258 -17.25 -4.33 13.07
CA HIS A 258 -16.93 -5.41 12.12
C HIS A 258 -15.52 -5.96 12.38
N PRO A 259 -15.30 -6.68 13.50
CA PRO A 259 -13.99 -7.25 13.82
C PRO A 259 -13.57 -8.36 12.86
N GLU A 260 -14.50 -8.90 12.06
CA GLU A 260 -14.25 -9.88 10.99
C GLU A 260 -13.57 -9.26 9.77
N ALA A 261 -13.74 -7.95 9.53
CA ALA A 261 -13.20 -7.27 8.37
C ALA A 261 -11.69 -7.01 8.54
N TYR A 262 -10.90 -7.43 7.55
CA TYR A 262 -9.47 -7.14 7.53
C TYR A 262 -9.22 -5.75 6.95
N MET A 263 -8.66 -4.86 7.77
CA MET A 263 -8.44 -3.48 7.36
C MET A 263 -6.98 -3.18 7.08
N ILE A 264 -6.73 -2.52 5.95
CA ILE A 264 -5.41 -2.03 5.54
C ILE A 264 -5.50 -0.51 5.34
N MET A 265 -4.62 0.23 6.01
CA MET A 265 -4.41 1.65 5.81
C MET A 265 -3.20 1.84 4.91
N LEU A 266 -3.41 2.20 3.65
CA LEU A 266 -2.36 2.44 2.66
C LEU A 266 -2.11 3.93 2.51
N LEU A 267 -0.97 4.40 2.98
CA LEU A 267 -0.56 5.81 2.99
C LEU A 267 0.51 6.03 1.92
N ILE A 268 0.21 6.84 0.90
CA ILE A 268 1.10 7.11 -0.23
C ILE A 268 1.49 8.58 -0.25
N ASP A 269 2.81 8.84 -0.23
CA ASP A 269 3.39 10.19 -0.26
C ASP A 269 2.89 11.05 0.92
N GLU A 270 2.66 10.41 2.10
CA GLU A 270 2.29 11.09 3.34
C GLU A 270 3.52 11.36 4.23
N ARG A 271 3.35 12.18 5.25
CA ARG A 271 4.43 12.55 6.15
C ARG A 271 4.69 11.45 7.19
N PRO A 272 5.96 11.21 7.58
CA PRO A 272 6.30 10.20 8.59
C PRO A 272 5.55 10.36 9.91
N GLU A 273 5.35 11.61 10.37
CA GLU A 273 4.61 11.90 11.60
C GLU A 273 3.12 11.53 11.47
N GLU A 274 2.50 11.74 10.29
CA GLU A 274 1.11 11.37 10.02
C GLU A 274 0.95 9.83 9.94
N VAL A 275 1.95 9.13 9.40
CA VAL A 275 2.00 7.66 9.39
C VAL A 275 2.05 7.11 10.82
N THR A 276 2.93 7.65 11.67
CA THR A 276 3.05 7.23 13.07
C THR A 276 1.77 7.49 13.86
N ASP A 277 1.14 8.65 13.66
CA ASP A 277 -0.12 9.00 14.29
C ASP A 277 -1.25 8.08 13.84
N MET A 278 -1.31 7.72 12.56
CA MET A 278 -2.27 6.75 12.03
C MET A 278 -2.07 5.37 12.65
N ALA A 279 -0.83 4.86 12.68
CA ALA A 279 -0.51 3.55 13.25
C ALA A 279 -0.88 3.43 14.74
N ARG A 280 -0.84 4.53 15.49
CA ARG A 280 -1.21 4.56 16.92
C ARG A 280 -2.71 4.73 17.16
N SER A 281 -3.43 5.34 16.23
CA SER A 281 -4.82 5.75 16.42
C SER A 281 -5.85 4.85 15.75
N VAL A 282 -5.44 3.97 14.82
CA VAL A 282 -6.35 3.10 14.06
C VAL A 282 -6.01 1.63 14.28
N LYS A 283 -7.01 0.79 14.48
CA LYS A 283 -6.86 -0.67 14.56
C LYS A 283 -6.89 -1.31 13.16
N ALA A 284 -5.85 -1.06 12.38
CA ALA A 284 -5.67 -1.58 11.04
C ALA A 284 -4.20 -1.87 10.79
N GLU A 285 -3.90 -2.69 9.80
CA GLU A 285 -2.53 -2.81 9.29
C GLU A 285 -2.17 -1.53 8.54
N VAL A 286 -1.14 -0.80 9.00
CA VAL A 286 -0.71 0.46 8.37
C VAL A 286 0.52 0.21 7.52
N ILE A 287 0.38 0.42 6.24
CA ILE A 287 1.45 0.30 5.23
C ILE A 287 1.64 1.68 4.60
N ALA A 288 2.87 2.16 4.61
CA ALA A 288 3.17 3.50 4.16
C ALA A 288 4.35 3.55 3.19
N SER A 289 4.30 4.55 2.32
CA SER A 289 5.43 5.02 1.54
C SER A 289 5.43 6.54 1.64
N THR A 290 6.41 7.08 2.35
CA THR A 290 6.49 8.50 2.72
C THR A 290 6.99 9.36 1.58
N PHE A 291 6.81 10.67 1.67
CA PHE A 291 7.08 11.64 0.60
C PHE A 291 8.56 11.70 0.16
N ASP A 292 9.48 11.22 0.97
CA ASP A 292 10.92 11.14 0.69
C ASP A 292 11.30 9.90 -0.12
N GLU A 293 10.36 8.98 -0.37
CA GLU A 293 10.59 7.77 -1.15
C GLU A 293 10.32 8.00 -2.65
N PRO A 294 11.03 7.26 -3.54
CA PRO A 294 10.82 7.37 -4.99
C PRO A 294 9.47 6.79 -5.43
N ALA A 295 8.95 7.30 -6.56
CA ALA A 295 7.65 6.91 -7.12
C ALA A 295 7.52 5.40 -7.38
N GLU A 296 8.62 4.71 -7.75
CA GLU A 296 8.62 3.25 -7.93
C GLU A 296 8.25 2.51 -6.65
N ARG A 297 8.67 3.01 -5.47
CA ARG A 297 8.28 2.42 -4.17
C ARG A 297 6.79 2.57 -3.92
N HIS A 298 6.22 3.75 -4.17
CA HIS A 298 4.77 3.98 -4.04
C HIS A 298 3.97 2.99 -4.88
N VAL A 299 4.38 2.83 -6.14
CA VAL A 299 3.73 1.89 -7.08
C VAL A 299 3.89 0.44 -6.65
N LYS A 300 5.10 0.05 -6.20
CA LYS A 300 5.38 -1.32 -5.77
C LYS A 300 4.56 -1.71 -4.55
N ILE A 301 4.54 -0.87 -3.51
CA ILE A 301 3.80 -1.11 -2.28
C ILE A 301 2.29 -1.22 -2.57
N ALA A 302 1.74 -0.29 -3.35
CA ALA A 302 0.33 -0.33 -3.75
C ALA A 302 0.00 -1.62 -4.53
N GLY A 303 0.90 -2.08 -5.40
CA GLY A 303 0.74 -3.33 -6.13
C GLY A 303 0.67 -4.55 -5.21
N ILE A 304 1.57 -4.65 -4.23
CA ILE A 304 1.61 -5.77 -3.28
C ILE A 304 0.38 -5.77 -2.38
N VAL A 305 -0.04 -4.61 -1.88
CA VAL A 305 -1.25 -4.48 -1.05
C VAL A 305 -2.50 -4.92 -1.82
N LEU A 306 -2.63 -4.52 -3.09
CA LEU A 306 -3.75 -4.95 -3.92
C LEU A 306 -3.77 -6.46 -4.14
N GLU A 307 -2.62 -7.06 -4.47
CA GLU A 307 -2.54 -8.51 -4.66
C GLU A 307 -2.82 -9.27 -3.36
N LYS A 308 -2.32 -8.78 -2.20
CA LYS A 308 -2.67 -9.32 -0.88
C LYS A 308 -4.18 -9.29 -0.66
N ALA A 309 -4.81 -8.14 -0.86
CA ALA A 309 -6.26 -7.99 -0.68
C ALA A 309 -7.05 -8.96 -1.57
N LYS A 310 -6.69 -9.10 -2.86
CA LYS A 310 -7.32 -10.05 -3.77
C LYS A 310 -7.18 -11.49 -3.30
N ARG A 311 -5.99 -11.90 -2.80
CA ARG A 311 -5.76 -13.26 -2.29
C ARG A 311 -6.61 -13.56 -1.07
N MET A 312 -6.75 -12.60 -0.16
CA MET A 312 -7.61 -12.74 1.02
C MET A 312 -9.09 -12.87 0.63
N VAL A 313 -9.55 -12.06 -0.32
CA VAL A 313 -10.93 -12.12 -0.83
C VAL A 313 -11.22 -13.45 -1.55
N GLU A 314 -10.24 -14.01 -2.30
CA GLU A 314 -10.35 -15.37 -2.87
C GLU A 314 -10.58 -16.45 -1.80
N CYS A 315 -10.19 -16.18 -0.57
CA CYS A 315 -10.38 -17.07 0.59
C CYS A 315 -11.64 -16.74 1.41
N GLY A 316 -12.51 -15.84 0.94
CA GLY A 316 -13.78 -15.49 1.58
C GLY A 316 -13.68 -14.40 2.65
N HIS A 317 -12.57 -13.68 2.75
CA HIS A 317 -12.44 -12.58 3.72
C HIS A 317 -13.01 -11.27 3.19
N ASP A 318 -13.58 -10.48 4.10
CA ASP A 318 -13.94 -9.10 3.85
C ASP A 318 -12.73 -8.19 4.09
N VAL A 319 -12.28 -7.50 3.05
CA VAL A 319 -11.10 -6.64 3.10
C VAL A 319 -11.47 -5.20 2.84
N VAL A 320 -11.01 -4.28 3.69
CA VAL A 320 -11.22 -2.84 3.54
C VAL A 320 -9.87 -2.15 3.40
N ILE A 321 -9.64 -1.50 2.26
CA ILE A 321 -8.45 -0.68 2.01
C ILE A 321 -8.83 0.80 2.14
N PHE A 322 -8.20 1.48 3.09
CA PHE A 322 -8.19 2.94 3.16
C PHE A 322 -6.96 3.45 2.42
N LEU A 323 -7.15 4.21 1.35
CA LEU A 323 -6.06 4.75 0.54
C LEU A 323 -5.96 6.27 0.68
N ASP A 324 -4.93 6.76 1.30
CA ASP A 324 -4.59 8.18 1.37
C ASP A 324 -3.27 8.45 0.64
N SER A 325 -3.26 8.98 -0.59
CA SER A 325 -4.37 9.33 -1.44
C SER A 325 -4.26 8.71 -2.83
N ILE A 326 -5.42 8.51 -3.48
CA ILE A 326 -5.45 8.01 -4.85
C ILE A 326 -4.85 9.02 -5.84
N THR A 327 -4.96 10.31 -5.56
CA THR A 327 -4.37 11.38 -6.38
C THR A 327 -2.85 11.25 -6.41
N ARG A 328 -2.21 11.06 -5.25
CA ARG A 328 -0.76 10.88 -5.14
C ARG A 328 -0.30 9.56 -5.74
N LEU A 329 -1.06 8.49 -5.54
CA LEU A 329 -0.79 7.20 -6.20
C LEU A 329 -0.84 7.34 -7.74
N ALA A 330 -1.84 8.03 -8.28
CA ALA A 330 -1.95 8.28 -9.71
C ALA A 330 -0.79 9.12 -10.26
N ARG A 331 -0.31 10.11 -9.50
CA ARG A 331 0.90 10.88 -9.82
C ARG A 331 2.15 9.99 -9.88
N ALA A 332 2.31 9.10 -8.88
CA ALA A 332 3.43 8.14 -8.87
C ALA A 332 3.40 7.22 -10.10
N TYR A 333 2.23 6.72 -10.47
CA TYR A 333 2.07 5.94 -11.71
C TYR A 333 2.39 6.76 -12.95
N ASN A 334 2.02 8.05 -13.00
CA ASN A 334 2.35 8.93 -14.12
C ASN A 334 3.86 9.15 -14.27
N THR A 335 4.58 9.22 -13.14
CA THR A 335 6.05 9.36 -13.14
C THR A 335 6.75 8.08 -13.62
N VAL A 336 6.26 6.91 -13.21
CA VAL A 336 6.90 5.60 -13.50
C VAL A 336 6.50 5.04 -14.85
N SER A 337 5.34 5.44 -15.40
CA SER A 337 4.84 4.91 -16.67
C SER A 337 5.71 5.37 -17.84
N PRO A 338 6.05 4.47 -18.79
CA PRO A 338 6.73 4.89 -20.00
C PRO A 338 5.83 5.85 -20.80
N ALA A 339 6.43 6.88 -21.37
CA ALA A 339 5.71 7.89 -22.15
C ALA A 339 5.01 7.25 -23.36
N SER A 340 3.68 7.43 -23.46
CA SER A 340 2.89 6.90 -24.58
C SER A 340 2.90 7.83 -25.81
N GLY A 341 3.40 9.06 -25.64
CA GLY A 341 3.32 10.11 -26.65
C GLY A 341 1.94 10.79 -26.75
N LYS A 342 0.95 10.33 -25.95
CA LYS A 342 -0.39 10.92 -25.86
C LYS A 342 -0.59 11.48 -24.44
N VAL A 343 -0.49 12.79 -24.31
CA VAL A 343 -0.62 13.48 -23.04
C VAL A 343 -2.00 14.13 -22.96
N LEU A 344 -2.74 13.84 -21.89
CA LEU A 344 -4.00 14.49 -21.54
C LEU A 344 -3.72 15.90 -20.97
N SER A 345 -4.77 16.72 -20.80
CA SER A 345 -4.64 18.00 -20.11
C SER A 345 -4.03 17.80 -18.71
N GLY A 346 -3.24 18.78 -18.26
CA GLY A 346 -2.56 18.68 -16.95
C GLY A 346 -1.30 17.81 -16.92
N GLY A 347 -0.78 17.34 -18.09
CA GLY A 347 0.47 16.57 -18.13
C GLY A 347 0.34 15.10 -17.72
N VAL A 348 -0.84 14.52 -17.80
CA VAL A 348 -1.11 13.12 -17.50
C VAL A 348 -0.93 12.28 -18.76
N ASP A 349 -0.08 11.26 -18.73
CA ASP A 349 0.02 10.28 -19.82
C ASP A 349 -1.27 9.45 -19.90
N ALA A 350 -1.77 9.23 -21.12
CA ALA A 350 -3.04 8.52 -21.35
C ALA A 350 -3.05 7.09 -20.75
N ASN A 351 -1.90 6.42 -20.69
CA ASN A 351 -1.78 5.07 -20.16
C ASN A 351 -1.51 5.04 -18.64
N ALA A 352 -1.06 6.15 -18.07
CA ALA A 352 -0.64 6.20 -16.65
C ALA A 352 -1.79 5.90 -15.69
N LEU A 353 -3.02 6.34 -16.01
CA LEU A 353 -4.18 6.15 -15.15
C LEU A 353 -4.80 4.76 -15.22
N HIS A 354 -4.39 3.91 -16.17
CA HIS A 354 -4.99 2.58 -16.33
C HIS A 354 -4.75 1.69 -15.10
N LYS A 355 -3.51 1.64 -14.58
CA LYS A 355 -3.18 0.83 -13.40
C LYS A 355 -3.88 1.31 -12.13
N PRO A 356 -3.83 2.61 -11.74
CA PRO A 356 -4.55 3.07 -10.56
C PRO A 356 -6.08 2.98 -10.72
N LYS A 357 -6.65 3.10 -11.92
CA LYS A 357 -8.06 2.78 -12.15
C LYS A 357 -8.39 1.31 -11.90
N ARG A 358 -7.52 0.39 -12.34
CA ARG A 358 -7.67 -1.05 -12.03
C ARG A 358 -7.54 -1.32 -10.53
N PHE A 359 -6.67 -0.61 -9.84
CA PHE A 359 -6.58 -0.68 -8.38
C PHE A 359 -7.94 -0.34 -7.74
N PHE A 360 -8.45 0.85 -8.01
CA PHE A 360 -9.71 1.31 -7.43
C PHE A 360 -10.92 0.50 -7.93
N GLY A 361 -10.92 0.13 -9.19
CA GLY A 361 -11.95 -0.71 -9.83
C GLY A 361 -11.97 -2.17 -9.37
N ALA A 362 -10.95 -2.61 -8.62
CA ALA A 362 -10.93 -3.95 -8.03
C ALA A 362 -11.96 -4.09 -6.90
N ALA A 363 -12.35 -3.00 -6.24
CA ALA A 363 -13.36 -3.04 -5.18
C ALA A 363 -14.70 -3.56 -5.71
N ARG A 364 -15.17 -4.64 -5.10
CA ARG A 364 -16.42 -5.34 -5.44
C ARG A 364 -16.90 -6.23 -4.31
N ASN A 365 -18.19 -6.44 -4.21
CA ASN A 365 -18.79 -7.55 -3.46
C ASN A 365 -18.81 -8.79 -4.36
N ILE A 366 -18.72 -9.99 -3.78
CA ILE A 366 -18.57 -11.26 -4.52
C ILE A 366 -19.65 -12.22 -4.08
N GLU A 367 -20.32 -12.84 -5.06
CA GLU A 367 -21.33 -13.85 -4.83
C GLU A 367 -20.76 -15.08 -4.11
N GLY A 368 -21.29 -15.38 -2.92
CA GLY A 368 -20.85 -16.53 -2.12
C GLY A 368 -19.41 -16.48 -1.61
N GLY A 369 -18.79 -15.30 -1.63
CA GLY A 369 -17.40 -15.07 -1.22
C GLY A 369 -17.23 -13.86 -0.31
N GLY A 370 -15.97 -13.43 -0.15
CA GLY A 370 -15.64 -12.19 0.57
C GLY A 370 -15.90 -10.92 -0.23
N SER A 371 -15.49 -9.79 0.29
CA SER A 371 -15.62 -8.51 -0.38
C SER A 371 -14.32 -7.73 -0.35
N LEU A 372 -14.10 -6.88 -1.37
CA LEU A 372 -13.06 -5.87 -1.38
C LEU A 372 -13.69 -4.48 -1.40
N THR A 373 -13.52 -3.73 -0.33
CA THR A 373 -13.97 -2.35 -0.21
C THR A 373 -12.77 -1.43 -0.28
N ILE A 374 -12.83 -0.36 -1.07
CA ILE A 374 -11.76 0.64 -1.16
C ILE A 374 -12.35 2.03 -0.86
N ILE A 375 -11.84 2.65 0.19
CA ILE A 375 -12.17 4.02 0.61
C ILE A 375 -10.94 4.88 0.33
N ALA A 376 -10.98 5.66 -0.75
CA ALA A 376 -9.84 6.43 -1.22
C ALA A 376 -10.08 7.94 -1.05
N THR A 377 -9.05 8.69 -0.66
CA THR A 377 -9.11 10.14 -0.67
C THR A 377 -8.69 10.68 -2.03
N ALA A 378 -9.48 11.57 -2.59
CA ALA A 378 -9.18 12.33 -3.80
C ALA A 378 -8.97 13.80 -3.46
N LEU A 379 -7.85 14.36 -3.88
CA LEU A 379 -7.51 15.76 -3.63
C LEU A 379 -8.04 16.63 -4.77
N ILE A 380 -8.77 17.69 -4.41
CA ILE A 380 -9.28 18.71 -5.35
C ILE A 380 -8.83 20.11 -4.91
N ASP A 381 -8.93 21.08 -5.81
CA ASP A 381 -8.59 22.50 -5.56
C ASP A 381 -7.18 22.70 -5.01
N THR A 382 -6.24 21.90 -5.50
CA THR A 382 -4.82 22.00 -5.15
C THR A 382 -4.08 23.04 -5.98
N GLY A 383 -4.74 23.65 -6.99
CA GLY A 383 -4.14 24.50 -7.99
C GLY A 383 -3.44 23.73 -9.13
N SER A 384 -3.48 22.40 -9.12
CA SER A 384 -2.88 21.56 -10.16
C SER A 384 -3.94 21.00 -11.11
N LYS A 385 -3.81 21.34 -12.41
CA LYS A 385 -4.67 20.76 -13.46
C LYS A 385 -4.56 19.23 -13.56
N MET A 386 -3.42 18.67 -13.14
CA MET A 386 -3.23 17.21 -13.08
C MET A 386 -4.23 16.58 -12.11
N ASP A 387 -4.41 17.15 -10.92
CA ASP A 387 -5.31 16.60 -9.91
C ASP A 387 -6.77 16.67 -10.32
N GLU A 388 -7.16 17.71 -11.04
CA GLU A 388 -8.50 17.83 -11.59
C GLU A 388 -8.78 16.71 -12.60
N VAL A 389 -7.85 16.44 -13.52
CA VAL A 389 -7.97 15.35 -14.50
C VAL A 389 -8.02 13.99 -13.80
N ILE A 390 -7.15 13.78 -12.81
CA ILE A 390 -7.14 12.55 -12.02
C ILE A 390 -8.49 12.36 -11.33
N PHE A 391 -9.00 13.39 -10.66
CA PHE A 391 -10.29 13.33 -9.96
C PHE A 391 -11.44 12.96 -10.91
N GLU A 392 -11.59 13.66 -12.06
CA GLU A 392 -12.66 13.37 -13.02
C GLU A 392 -12.61 11.92 -13.52
N GLU A 393 -11.41 11.38 -13.74
CA GLU A 393 -11.22 10.01 -14.17
C GLU A 393 -11.61 8.96 -13.10
N PHE A 394 -11.44 9.27 -11.82
CA PHE A 394 -11.85 8.39 -10.72
C PHE A 394 -13.31 8.56 -10.30
N LYS A 395 -13.87 9.76 -10.43
CA LYS A 395 -15.28 10.04 -10.15
C LYS A 395 -16.22 9.11 -10.95
N GLY A 396 -15.89 8.87 -12.23
CA GLY A 396 -16.62 7.92 -13.06
C GLY A 396 -16.52 6.45 -12.62
N THR A 397 -15.46 6.08 -11.88
CA THR A 397 -15.22 4.71 -11.41
C THR A 397 -15.85 4.43 -10.05
N GLY A 398 -15.94 5.45 -9.19
CA GLY A 398 -16.54 5.37 -7.86
C GLY A 398 -18.04 5.14 -7.89
N ASN A 399 -18.57 4.55 -6.83
CA ASN A 399 -20.01 4.38 -6.59
C ASN A 399 -20.47 4.98 -5.25
N MET A 400 -19.59 5.68 -4.55
CA MET A 400 -19.90 6.49 -3.36
C MET A 400 -18.99 7.72 -3.37
N GLU A 401 -19.54 8.87 -3.09
CA GLU A 401 -18.84 10.14 -2.99
C GLU A 401 -19.19 10.82 -1.66
N LEU A 402 -18.15 11.16 -0.90
CA LEU A 402 -18.24 11.93 0.34
C LEU A 402 -17.43 13.20 0.17
N GLN A 403 -18.10 14.31 -0.07
CA GLN A 403 -17.44 15.58 -0.38
C GLN A 403 -17.23 16.41 0.87
N LEU A 404 -15.98 16.84 1.11
CA LEU A 404 -15.63 17.78 2.17
C LEU A 404 -15.65 19.22 1.66
N ASP A 405 -16.12 20.14 2.51
CA ASP A 405 -16.21 21.57 2.18
C ASP A 405 -15.26 22.38 3.06
N ARG A 406 -14.45 23.23 2.38
CA ARG A 406 -13.46 24.09 3.03
C ARG A 406 -14.12 25.20 3.86
N ASN A 407 -15.30 25.69 3.47
CA ASN A 407 -16.00 26.72 4.20
C ASN A 407 -16.46 26.23 5.57
N LEU A 408 -16.89 24.98 5.68
CA LEU A 408 -17.21 24.34 6.95
C LEU A 408 -15.96 24.24 7.84
N SER A 409 -14.85 23.76 7.28
CA SER A 409 -13.58 23.65 7.98
C SER A 409 -13.04 25.00 8.46
N ASN A 410 -13.14 26.05 7.64
CA ASN A 410 -12.73 27.41 8.00
C ASN A 410 -13.54 27.94 9.20
N LYS A 411 -14.81 27.57 9.32
CA LYS A 411 -15.67 27.90 10.46
C LYS A 411 -15.53 26.93 11.64
N ARG A 412 -14.61 25.93 11.56
CA ARG A 412 -14.39 24.91 12.59
C ARG A 412 -15.62 24.01 12.84
N ILE A 413 -16.47 23.84 11.83
CA ILE A 413 -17.61 22.91 11.86
C ILE A 413 -17.10 21.55 11.35
N PHE A 414 -17.12 20.53 12.21
CA PHE A 414 -16.70 19.16 11.90
C PHE A 414 -17.76 18.16 12.30
N PRO A 415 -17.95 17.08 11.48
CA PRO A 415 -17.26 16.78 10.22
C PRO A 415 -17.61 17.81 9.13
N ALA A 416 -16.58 18.25 8.36
CA ALA A 416 -16.77 19.27 7.33
C ALA A 416 -17.34 18.66 6.03
N VAL A 417 -18.45 17.93 6.14
CA VAL A 417 -19.08 17.18 5.04
C VAL A 417 -20.15 18.05 4.36
N ASN A 418 -20.08 18.14 3.04
CA ASN A 418 -21.15 18.69 2.24
C ASN A 418 -22.25 17.64 2.05
N LEU A 419 -23.34 17.78 2.82
CA LEU A 419 -24.44 16.81 2.89
C LEU A 419 -25.18 16.65 1.55
N ILE A 420 -25.28 17.73 0.77
CA ILE A 420 -26.03 17.77 -0.49
C ILE A 420 -25.22 17.08 -1.60
N ALA A 421 -23.91 17.33 -1.63
CA ALA A 421 -23.02 16.79 -2.66
C ALA A 421 -22.57 15.35 -2.38
N SER A 422 -22.83 14.83 -1.17
CA SER A 422 -22.44 13.49 -0.74
C SER A 422 -23.55 12.47 -0.97
N SER A 423 -23.19 11.32 -1.59
CA SER A 423 -24.16 10.27 -1.90
C SER A 423 -23.53 8.91 -2.16
N THR A 424 -24.31 7.85 -2.05
CA THR A 424 -23.96 6.48 -2.45
C THR A 424 -24.89 6.05 -3.57
N ARG A 425 -24.34 5.45 -4.62
CA ARG A 425 -25.17 4.82 -5.68
C ARG A 425 -25.75 3.52 -5.15
N ARG A 426 -27.03 3.29 -5.45
CA ARG A 426 -27.77 2.10 -5.01
C ARG A 426 -27.81 2.00 -3.48
N ASP A 427 -27.99 3.14 -2.79
CA ASP A 427 -28.26 3.17 -1.35
C ASP A 427 -29.57 2.42 -0.98
N ASP A 428 -30.45 2.20 -1.97
CA ASP A 428 -31.62 1.33 -1.89
C ASP A 428 -31.30 -0.13 -1.48
N LEU A 429 -30.10 -0.61 -1.76
CA LEU A 429 -29.66 -1.94 -1.34
C LEU A 429 -29.09 -1.98 0.09
N LEU A 430 -28.70 -0.82 0.62
CA LEU A 430 -28.02 -0.67 1.91
C LEU A 430 -28.93 -0.15 3.03
N LEU A 431 -30.06 0.44 2.66
CA LEU A 431 -31.02 1.07 3.59
C LEU A 431 -32.39 0.42 3.43
N ASP A 432 -33.12 0.30 4.53
CA ASP A 432 -34.54 -0.10 4.51
C ASP A 432 -35.41 1.01 3.90
N GLU A 433 -36.58 0.64 3.39
CA GLU A 433 -37.51 1.54 2.71
C GLU A 433 -37.96 2.72 3.60
N SER A 434 -38.15 2.47 4.89
CA SER A 434 -38.53 3.51 5.87
C SER A 434 -37.44 4.57 6.00
N THR A 435 -36.16 4.13 6.13
CA THR A 435 -35.01 5.01 6.22
C THR A 435 -34.80 5.78 4.91
N GLN A 436 -34.93 5.13 3.75
CA GLN A 436 -34.86 5.80 2.46
C GLN A 436 -35.84 6.93 2.29
N ASN A 437 -37.12 6.68 2.62
CA ASN A 437 -38.18 7.68 2.51
C ASN A 437 -37.88 8.90 3.41
N ARG A 438 -37.42 8.66 4.64
CA ARG A 438 -37.07 9.74 5.57
C ARG A 438 -35.85 10.51 5.10
N MET A 439 -34.82 9.82 4.62
CA MET A 439 -33.63 10.44 4.05
C MET A 439 -33.93 11.25 2.79
N TRP A 440 -34.89 10.81 1.96
CA TRP A 440 -35.33 11.58 0.81
C TRP A 440 -36.00 12.92 1.24
N VAL A 441 -36.88 12.88 2.26
CA VAL A 441 -37.48 14.09 2.80
C VAL A 441 -36.42 15.04 3.39
N LEU A 442 -35.49 14.47 4.19
CA LEU A 442 -34.41 15.24 4.78
C LEU A 442 -33.54 15.91 3.72
N ARG A 443 -33.10 15.18 2.70
CA ARG A 443 -32.29 15.72 1.58
C ARG A 443 -33.01 16.83 0.84
N LYS A 444 -34.33 16.67 0.60
CA LYS A 444 -35.16 17.70 -0.02
C LYS A 444 -35.20 18.95 0.84
N TYR A 445 -35.36 18.82 2.14
CA TYR A 445 -35.34 19.95 3.07
C TYR A 445 -34.00 20.66 3.10
N LEU A 446 -32.90 19.91 3.15
CA LEU A 446 -31.55 20.46 3.18
C LEU A 446 -31.11 21.08 1.83
N SER A 447 -31.72 20.70 0.70
CA SER A 447 -31.35 21.18 -0.63
C SER A 447 -31.54 22.69 -0.82
N ASP A 448 -32.45 23.28 -0.04
CA ASP A 448 -32.73 24.72 -0.09
C ASP A 448 -31.79 25.54 0.82
N MET A 449 -30.92 24.87 1.57
CA MET A 449 -29.96 25.48 2.49
C MET A 449 -28.56 25.56 1.88
N ASN A 450 -27.76 26.52 2.34
CA ASN A 450 -26.34 26.48 2.04
C ASN A 450 -25.64 25.38 2.88
N PRO A 451 -24.44 24.87 2.45
CA PRO A 451 -23.78 23.76 3.15
C PRO A 451 -23.50 24.01 4.62
N ILE A 452 -23.32 25.27 5.03
CA ILE A 452 -23.04 25.63 6.42
C ILE A 452 -24.31 25.51 7.26
N GLU A 453 -25.40 26.10 6.78
CA GLU A 453 -26.70 26.04 7.45
C GLU A 453 -27.21 24.60 7.56
N ALA A 454 -27.05 23.83 6.47
CA ALA A 454 -27.44 22.42 6.45
C ALA A 454 -26.67 21.60 7.50
N MET A 455 -25.36 21.83 7.63
CA MET A 455 -24.53 21.09 8.57
C MET A 455 -24.77 21.53 10.02
N ASP A 456 -24.95 22.83 10.28
CA ASP A 456 -25.29 23.35 11.60
C ASP A 456 -26.66 22.84 12.06
N PHE A 457 -27.67 22.86 11.17
CA PHE A 457 -28.97 22.27 11.45
C PHE A 457 -28.85 20.78 11.81
N LEU A 458 -28.18 20.00 10.99
CA LEU A 458 -28.03 18.56 11.23
C LEU A 458 -27.29 18.29 12.54
N LYS A 459 -26.20 19.01 12.81
CA LYS A 459 -25.43 18.86 14.05
C LYS A 459 -26.26 19.11 15.29
N ASN A 460 -27.02 20.21 15.31
CA ASN A 460 -27.92 20.52 16.40
C ASN A 460 -28.96 19.42 16.66
N GLN A 461 -29.50 18.81 15.59
CA GLN A 461 -30.44 17.71 15.72
C GLN A 461 -29.79 16.42 16.21
N LEU A 462 -28.57 16.11 15.74
CA LEU A 462 -27.82 14.95 16.18
C LEU A 462 -27.39 15.04 17.65
N GLU A 463 -27.10 16.24 18.17
CA GLU A 463 -26.76 16.46 19.58
C GLU A 463 -27.94 16.17 20.54
N HIS A 464 -29.18 16.29 20.07
CA HIS A 464 -30.38 16.05 20.85
C HIS A 464 -30.90 14.58 20.76
N THR A 465 -30.22 13.73 19.96
CA THR A 465 -30.62 12.33 19.73
C THR A 465 -29.46 11.37 20.01
N ARG A 466 -29.74 10.20 20.56
CA ARG A 466 -28.74 9.20 20.94
C ARG A 466 -28.17 8.47 19.74
N ASN A 467 -29.00 8.18 18.73
CA ASN A 467 -28.63 7.42 17.55
C ASN A 467 -29.38 7.92 16.31
N ASN A 468 -29.04 7.36 15.16
CA ASN A 468 -29.62 7.73 13.87
C ASN A 468 -31.07 7.30 13.72
N GLU A 469 -31.49 6.21 14.35
CA GLU A 469 -32.88 5.75 14.32
C GLU A 469 -33.78 6.73 15.09
N GLU A 470 -33.37 7.15 16.30
CA GLU A 470 -34.09 8.16 17.11
C GLU A 470 -34.19 9.48 16.35
N PHE A 471 -33.06 9.91 15.70
CA PHE A 471 -33.07 11.12 14.87
C PHE A 471 -34.09 11.03 13.73
N LEU A 472 -34.09 9.94 12.97
CA LEU A 472 -35.05 9.75 11.88
C LEU A 472 -36.50 9.63 12.37
N MET A 473 -36.73 9.06 13.56
CA MET A 473 -38.07 8.99 14.17
C MET A 473 -38.55 10.38 14.62
N SER A 474 -37.68 11.23 15.15
CA SER A 474 -38.03 12.57 15.59
C SER A 474 -38.47 13.52 14.47
N MET A 475 -38.18 13.18 13.23
CA MET A 475 -38.57 13.98 12.04
C MET A 475 -40.09 13.89 11.76
N ASN A 476 -40.82 13.01 12.40
CA ASN A 476 -42.30 12.84 12.24
C ASN A 476 -43.08 13.56 13.31
N GLY A 477 -42.46 14.35 14.19
CA GLY A 477 -43.08 15.10 15.29
C GLY A 477 -43.35 16.55 14.93
#